data_d752f35d9c7224018ddbfd8cf6bc14ee
#
_entry.id   d752f35d9c7224018ddbfd8cf6bc14ee
#
_cell.length_a   1.000
_cell.length_b   1.000
_cell.length_c   1.000
_cell.angle_alpha   90.00
_cell.angle_beta   90.00
_cell.angle_gamma   90.00
#
_symmetry.space_group_name_H-M   'P 1'
#
loop_
_entity.id
_entity.type
_entity.pdbx_description
1 polymer ?
#
loop_
_entity_poly.entity_id
_entity_poly.type
_entity_poly.pdbx_seq_one_letter_code
_entity_poly.pdbx_strand_id
1 'polypeptide(L)'
;MKISIPTVALVVLFFVNHADAAESPKLSSPWQHQDIGAVTVAGSASEAAGVITLKGTLDIWAKSDGCYFAWQKLQGNGTIVGRVLSVELSGHSKGGLAIRESLDAGSRHATMVDTPTDGCQFLVRAETDDVTTVQRTDLNKAKMPYWLKLERQGETITGYESPDGKAWSQTGTTTLKLPESIFIGLVASSHLKETLCTVPFDNVTITKAGFAQNKSQSNQIAKVMTINIDGSDPKLVCETNGGMQAPNWSPDGKWLVCNGGNALWQIGADGSSKPEKIPTGNVNGINNDHVLSFDGKTIYFSAGAHIYAVPFAGGTPRRVSNEHPAETSFKYFLHGVSPDEKTLAYVGVSAVGDDPWGRLDLFTIPTAGGPDRRLTDTEAPDDGPEYSSDGKWIYFNSELNAKVPGHAQCYRMKPDGTSIEQLTHDDRVNWFPHISPDNKWIVYISFPPGTLKHPANKDVILRRMRPDGSEPADIIAFNGGQGTINVNSWSPDSQRIAYVTYEIARTK
;
A
#
# COMPACT_ATOMS: atom_id res chain seq x y z
N MET A 1 -62.80 -75.55 -6.86
CA MET A 1 -61.85 -74.88 -7.69
C MET A 1 -62.02 -73.36 -7.39
N LYS A 2 -61.22 -72.80 -6.48
CA LYS A 2 -61.30 -71.40 -6.08
C LYS A 2 -60.21 -70.67 -6.86
N ILE A 3 -60.58 -69.76 -7.72
CA ILE A 3 -59.65 -68.91 -8.48
C ILE A 3 -59.35 -67.64 -7.57
N SER A 4 -58.12 -67.49 -7.23
CA SER A 4 -57.66 -66.34 -6.46
C SER A 4 -57.12 -65.26 -7.46
N ILE A 5 -57.69 -64.04 -7.40
CA ILE A 5 -57.27 -62.91 -8.20
C ILE A 5 -56.24 -62.08 -7.35
N PRO A 6 -55.07 -61.78 -7.84
CA PRO A 6 -54.13 -60.92 -7.11
C PRO A 6 -54.48 -59.45 -7.25
N THR A 7 -54.57 -58.76 -6.11
CA THR A 7 -54.74 -57.30 -6.02
C THR A 7 -53.40 -56.58 -6.36
N VAL A 8 -53.42 -55.83 -7.46
CA VAL A 8 -52.28 -54.97 -7.81
C VAL A 8 -52.41 -53.64 -7.05
N ALA A 9 -51.52 -53.39 -6.12
CA ALA A 9 -51.40 -52.09 -5.44
C ALA A 9 -50.66 -51.09 -6.32
N LEU A 10 -51.35 -50.03 -6.74
CA LEU A 10 -50.78 -48.92 -7.49
C LEU A 10 -50.07 -47.98 -6.48
N VAL A 11 -48.73 -47.97 -6.47
CA VAL A 11 -47.94 -47.02 -5.71
C VAL A 11 -47.81 -45.73 -6.53
N VAL A 12 -48.52 -44.68 -6.15
CA VAL A 12 -48.37 -43.34 -6.72
C VAL A 12 -47.20 -42.64 -5.99
N LEU A 13 -46.04 -42.55 -6.66
CA LEU A 13 -44.90 -41.73 -6.21
C LEU A 13 -45.21 -40.27 -6.49
N PHE A 14 -45.46 -39.48 -5.43
CA PHE A 14 -45.44 -38.03 -5.50
C PHE A 14 -43.96 -37.57 -5.55
N PHE A 15 -43.50 -37.15 -6.72
CA PHE A 15 -42.27 -36.33 -6.81
C PHE A 15 -42.58 -34.94 -6.23
N VAL A 16 -42.16 -34.70 -5.02
CA VAL A 16 -42.05 -33.33 -4.50
C VAL A 16 -40.83 -32.71 -5.16
N ASN A 17 -41.04 -31.89 -6.18
CA ASN A 17 -40.04 -30.98 -6.69
C ASN A 17 -39.66 -30.01 -5.54
N HIS A 18 -38.56 -30.29 -4.87
CA HIS A 18 -37.87 -29.24 -4.12
C HIS A 18 -37.34 -28.27 -5.18
N ALA A 19 -38.02 -27.15 -5.36
CA ALA A 19 -37.41 -25.98 -5.98
C ALA A 19 -36.24 -25.61 -5.04
N ASP A 20 -35.00 -25.87 -5.49
CA ASP A 20 -33.83 -25.31 -4.89
C ASP A 20 -34.06 -23.81 -4.79
N ALA A 21 -34.16 -23.29 -3.56
CA ALA A 21 -34.13 -21.86 -3.33
C ALA A 21 -32.79 -21.39 -3.88
N ALA A 22 -32.83 -20.62 -4.97
CA ALA A 22 -31.63 -20.04 -5.55
C ALA A 22 -30.85 -19.33 -4.41
N GLU A 23 -29.64 -19.80 -4.13
CA GLU A 23 -28.76 -19.13 -3.18
C GLU A 23 -28.68 -17.65 -3.56
N SER A 24 -28.98 -16.77 -2.61
CA SER A 24 -28.85 -15.34 -2.83
C SER A 24 -27.41 -15.07 -3.30
N PRO A 25 -27.21 -14.33 -4.40
CA PRO A 25 -25.87 -14.08 -4.94
C PRO A 25 -24.99 -13.44 -3.86
N LYS A 26 -23.93 -14.14 -3.49
CA LYS A 26 -22.95 -13.67 -2.49
C LYS A 26 -22.16 -12.50 -3.06
N LEU A 27 -21.63 -11.63 -2.19
CA LEU A 27 -20.68 -10.61 -2.61
C LEU A 27 -19.43 -11.28 -3.22
N SER A 28 -18.92 -10.70 -4.30
CA SER A 28 -17.68 -11.13 -4.91
C SER A 28 -16.47 -10.76 -4.03
N SER A 29 -15.42 -11.60 -4.04
CA SER A 29 -14.14 -11.27 -3.41
C SER A 29 -13.61 -9.93 -3.97
N PRO A 30 -13.01 -9.03 -3.16
CA PRO A 30 -12.53 -9.24 -1.78
C PRO A 30 -13.48 -8.74 -0.68
N TRP A 31 -14.78 -8.59 -0.95
CA TRP A 31 -15.74 -8.12 0.04
C TRP A 31 -15.99 -9.15 1.14
N GLN A 32 -15.94 -8.71 2.40
CA GLN A 32 -16.45 -9.42 3.57
C GLN A 32 -17.60 -8.62 4.17
N HIS A 33 -18.48 -9.27 4.96
CA HIS A 33 -19.63 -8.58 5.52
C HIS A 33 -20.14 -9.27 6.79
N GLN A 34 -20.69 -8.49 7.71
CA GLN A 34 -21.31 -8.98 8.95
C GLN A 34 -22.21 -7.90 9.58
N ASP A 35 -22.97 -8.33 10.57
CA ASP A 35 -23.62 -7.42 11.50
C ASP A 35 -22.60 -6.81 12.47
N ILE A 36 -22.74 -5.54 12.77
CA ILE A 36 -22.02 -4.82 13.81
C ILE A 36 -22.99 -4.61 15.00
N GLY A 37 -22.52 -4.95 16.18
CA GLY A 37 -23.32 -4.85 17.40
C GLY A 37 -24.33 -5.99 17.62
N ALA A 38 -25.13 -5.87 18.67
CA ALA A 38 -26.11 -6.89 19.07
C ALA A 38 -27.43 -6.70 18.31
N VAL A 39 -27.49 -7.20 17.06
CA VAL A 39 -28.71 -7.14 16.24
C VAL A 39 -29.71 -8.22 16.62
N THR A 40 -31.00 -7.90 16.57
CA THR A 40 -32.10 -8.87 16.81
C THR A 40 -32.55 -9.56 15.52
N VAL A 41 -32.37 -8.90 14.37
CA VAL A 41 -32.66 -9.42 13.05
C VAL A 41 -31.37 -9.31 12.23
N ALA A 42 -30.89 -10.46 11.76
CA ALA A 42 -29.65 -10.54 10.99
C ALA A 42 -29.79 -9.79 9.66
N GLY A 43 -28.76 -9.01 9.36
CA GLY A 43 -28.62 -8.31 8.09
C GLY A 43 -28.19 -9.24 6.95
N SER A 44 -28.03 -8.68 5.76
CA SER A 44 -27.55 -9.42 4.60
C SER A 44 -26.88 -8.50 3.59
N ALA A 45 -26.05 -9.10 2.72
CA ALA A 45 -25.46 -8.46 1.57
C ALA A 45 -25.59 -9.34 0.34
N SER A 46 -25.83 -8.75 -0.82
CA SER A 46 -25.89 -9.42 -2.10
C SER A 46 -25.35 -8.51 -3.21
N GLU A 47 -24.86 -9.11 -4.29
CA GLU A 47 -24.39 -8.38 -5.46
C GLU A 47 -25.05 -8.95 -6.72
N ALA A 48 -25.65 -8.08 -7.54
CA ALA A 48 -26.24 -8.45 -8.82
C ALA A 48 -26.11 -7.30 -9.81
N ALA A 49 -25.66 -7.61 -11.03
CA ALA A 49 -25.51 -6.64 -12.12
C ALA A 49 -24.75 -5.35 -11.74
N GLY A 50 -23.69 -5.47 -10.91
CA GLY A 50 -22.88 -4.33 -10.45
C GLY A 50 -23.52 -3.49 -9.34
N VAL A 51 -24.64 -3.94 -8.79
CA VAL A 51 -25.32 -3.31 -7.63
C VAL A 51 -25.08 -4.16 -6.39
N ILE A 52 -24.49 -3.55 -5.37
CA ILE A 52 -24.33 -4.15 -4.04
C ILE A 52 -25.52 -3.69 -3.19
N THR A 53 -26.27 -4.64 -2.65
CA THR A 53 -27.44 -4.36 -1.80
C THR A 53 -27.17 -4.83 -0.37
N LEU A 54 -27.26 -3.92 0.59
CA LEU A 54 -27.17 -4.24 2.01
C LEU A 54 -28.56 -4.15 2.65
N LYS A 55 -28.78 -5.02 3.66
CA LYS A 55 -29.92 -4.93 4.56
C LYS A 55 -29.42 -4.89 5.99
N GLY A 56 -29.78 -3.86 6.76
CA GLY A 56 -29.31 -3.67 8.13
C GLY A 56 -30.39 -3.15 9.08
N THR A 57 -30.18 -3.40 10.37
CA THR A 57 -31.05 -2.95 11.48
C THR A 57 -30.30 -1.95 12.36
N LEU A 58 -30.96 -1.46 13.42
CA LEU A 58 -30.38 -0.59 14.45
C LEU A 58 -29.90 0.76 13.94
N ASP A 59 -28.86 1.34 14.58
CA ASP A 59 -28.39 2.68 14.26
C ASP A 59 -26.86 2.83 14.45
N ILE A 60 -26.24 3.71 13.66
CA ILE A 60 -24.87 4.18 13.83
C ILE A 60 -24.92 5.45 14.66
N TRP A 61 -24.97 5.31 15.98
CA TRP A 61 -25.19 6.42 16.89
C TRP A 61 -24.74 6.13 18.32
N ALA A 62 -24.78 7.15 19.20
CA ALA A 62 -24.39 7.05 20.60
C ALA A 62 -23.01 6.42 20.80
N LYS A 63 -22.87 5.51 21.78
CA LYS A 63 -21.58 4.89 22.15
C LYS A 63 -21.34 3.54 21.48
N SER A 64 -22.34 2.99 20.81
CA SER A 64 -22.30 1.66 20.24
C SER A 64 -23.13 1.60 18.96
N ASP A 65 -22.56 1.12 17.88
CA ASP A 65 -23.23 0.99 16.60
C ASP A 65 -24.04 -0.30 16.51
N GLY A 66 -25.14 -0.22 15.75
CA GLY A 66 -25.82 -1.38 15.21
C GLY A 66 -26.06 -1.15 13.72
N CYS A 67 -25.48 -1.94 12.86
CA CYS A 67 -25.64 -1.82 11.42
C CYS A 67 -25.17 -3.09 10.70
N TYR A 68 -25.47 -3.18 9.42
CA TYR A 68 -24.82 -4.16 8.55
C TYR A 68 -23.66 -3.50 7.82
N PHE A 69 -22.49 -4.13 7.84
CA PHE A 69 -21.26 -3.61 7.26
C PHE A 69 -20.68 -4.59 6.25
N ALA A 70 -20.48 -4.14 5.00
CA ALA A 70 -19.74 -4.86 3.97
C ALA A 70 -18.42 -4.10 3.75
N TRP A 71 -17.30 -4.79 3.86
CA TRP A 71 -16.01 -4.14 4.01
C TRP A 71 -14.85 -4.87 3.31
N GLN A 72 -13.76 -4.14 3.15
CA GLN A 72 -12.43 -4.63 2.80
C GLN A 72 -11.41 -4.05 3.77
N LYS A 73 -10.29 -4.73 3.97
CA LYS A 73 -9.15 -4.13 4.69
C LYS A 73 -8.48 -3.07 3.84
N LEU A 74 -8.17 -1.93 4.46
CA LEU A 74 -7.38 -0.86 3.90
C LEU A 74 -6.11 -0.69 4.73
N GLN A 75 -4.96 -0.69 4.07
CA GLN A 75 -3.66 -0.35 4.66
C GLN A 75 -3.33 1.11 4.29
N GLY A 76 -3.08 1.94 5.32
CA GLY A 76 -2.73 3.35 5.12
C GLY A 76 -3.85 4.20 4.55
N ASN A 77 -3.54 5.01 3.54
CA ASN A 77 -4.45 5.94 2.90
C ASN A 77 -5.36 5.25 1.88
N GLY A 78 -6.52 5.83 1.63
CA GLY A 78 -7.43 5.33 0.60
C GLY A 78 -8.74 6.10 0.56
N THR A 79 -9.48 5.82 -0.49
CA THR A 79 -10.75 6.49 -0.77
C THR A 79 -11.79 5.44 -1.14
N ILE A 80 -12.97 5.56 -0.58
CA ILE A 80 -14.16 4.86 -1.06
C ILE A 80 -15.11 5.86 -1.69
N VAL A 81 -15.62 5.53 -2.86
CA VAL A 81 -16.68 6.25 -3.56
C VAL A 81 -17.81 5.27 -3.81
N GLY A 82 -19.03 5.71 -3.68
CA GLY A 82 -20.22 4.91 -4.03
C GLY A 82 -21.42 5.81 -4.23
N ARG A 83 -22.38 5.34 -5.05
CA ARG A 83 -23.66 6.02 -5.21
C ARG A 83 -24.73 5.24 -4.46
N VAL A 84 -25.38 5.89 -3.50
CA VAL A 84 -26.55 5.39 -2.80
C VAL A 84 -27.76 5.57 -3.73
N LEU A 85 -28.36 4.46 -4.15
CA LEU A 85 -29.50 4.52 -5.09
C LEU A 85 -30.80 4.86 -4.38
N SER A 86 -31.01 4.29 -3.19
CA SER A 86 -32.15 4.56 -2.31
C SER A 86 -31.82 4.11 -0.90
N VAL A 87 -32.56 4.63 0.08
CA VAL A 87 -32.64 4.10 1.44
C VAL A 87 -34.12 3.79 1.68
N GLU A 88 -34.45 2.50 1.68
CA GLU A 88 -35.82 2.07 1.97
C GLU A 88 -36.12 2.34 3.43
N LEU A 89 -37.32 2.72 3.75
CA LEU A 89 -37.81 3.30 5.00
C LEU A 89 -37.57 4.81 5.09
N SER A 90 -38.43 5.45 5.88
CA SER A 90 -38.39 6.89 6.14
C SER A 90 -37.61 7.21 7.42
N GLY A 91 -37.38 8.49 7.65
CA GLY A 91 -36.76 8.97 8.88
C GLY A 91 -35.25 8.88 8.89
N HIS A 92 -34.71 8.39 9.99
CA HIS A 92 -33.25 8.36 10.25
C HIS A 92 -32.54 7.10 9.77
N SER A 93 -33.18 6.29 8.89
CA SER A 93 -32.50 5.18 8.23
C SER A 93 -31.31 5.69 7.44
N LYS A 94 -30.20 4.92 7.42
CA LYS A 94 -28.91 5.36 6.90
C LYS A 94 -28.36 4.37 5.88
N GLY A 95 -27.88 4.90 4.77
CA GLY A 95 -27.07 4.17 3.80
C GLY A 95 -25.81 4.95 3.48
N GLY A 96 -24.62 4.31 3.46
CA GLY A 96 -23.41 5.08 3.20
C GLY A 96 -22.11 4.32 3.25
N LEU A 97 -21.05 5.06 3.50
CA LEU A 97 -19.65 4.64 3.46
C LEU A 97 -19.03 4.78 4.84
N ALA A 98 -18.21 3.82 5.28
CA ALA A 98 -17.55 3.89 6.58
C ALA A 98 -16.06 3.53 6.52
N ILE A 99 -15.29 4.19 7.38
CA ILE A 99 -13.94 3.83 7.79
C ILE A 99 -14.00 3.52 9.29
N ARG A 100 -13.57 2.31 9.69
CA ARG A 100 -13.60 1.84 11.08
C ARG A 100 -12.26 1.28 11.50
N GLU A 101 -11.89 1.48 12.77
CA GLU A 101 -10.69 0.88 13.36
C GLU A 101 -10.83 -0.64 13.53
N SER A 102 -11.99 -1.08 14.04
CA SER A 102 -12.32 -2.47 14.28
C SER A 102 -13.77 -2.78 13.88
N LEU A 103 -14.15 -4.05 13.97
CA LEU A 103 -15.51 -4.51 13.76
C LEU A 103 -16.36 -4.50 15.05
N ASP A 104 -15.82 -3.99 16.16
CA ASP A 104 -16.55 -3.84 17.41
C ASP A 104 -17.56 -2.70 17.35
N ALA A 105 -18.67 -2.85 18.03
CA ALA A 105 -19.76 -1.88 18.03
C ALA A 105 -19.35 -0.49 18.56
N GLY A 106 -18.44 -0.44 19.53
CA GLY A 106 -17.87 0.80 20.10
C GLY A 106 -16.67 1.37 19.35
N SER A 107 -16.29 0.80 18.18
CA SER A 107 -15.11 1.19 17.42
C SER A 107 -15.06 2.67 17.08
N ARG A 108 -13.85 3.25 17.08
CA ARG A 108 -13.61 4.54 16.43
C ARG A 108 -13.96 4.46 14.95
N HIS A 109 -14.64 5.47 14.42
CA HIS A 109 -15.04 5.48 13.02
C HIS A 109 -15.28 6.88 12.48
N ALA A 110 -15.22 7.01 11.14
CA ALA A 110 -15.80 8.11 10.38
C ALA A 110 -16.69 7.52 9.28
N THR A 111 -17.91 8.02 9.17
CA THR A 111 -18.94 7.43 8.31
C THR A 111 -19.70 8.54 7.58
N MET A 112 -19.75 8.46 6.24
CA MET A 112 -20.60 9.30 5.40
C MET A 112 -21.90 8.55 5.10
N VAL A 113 -23.04 9.09 5.47
CA VAL A 113 -24.34 8.49 5.19
C VAL A 113 -25.27 9.48 4.49
N ASP A 114 -26.17 8.95 3.69
CA ASP A 114 -27.34 9.67 3.22
C ASP A 114 -28.59 9.13 3.94
N THR A 115 -29.51 10.03 4.28
CA THR A 115 -30.75 9.73 5.01
C THR A 115 -31.94 10.32 4.27
N PRO A 116 -33.14 9.68 4.32
CA PRO A 116 -34.30 10.17 3.61
C PRO A 116 -34.80 11.54 4.08
N THR A 117 -34.53 11.95 5.33
CA THR A 117 -35.08 13.21 5.91
C THR A 117 -34.02 14.28 6.12
N ASP A 118 -32.80 13.89 6.49
CA ASP A 118 -31.79 14.85 6.94
C ASP A 118 -30.65 15.06 5.90
N GLY A 119 -30.69 14.33 4.76
CA GLY A 119 -29.65 14.37 3.74
C GLY A 119 -28.35 13.76 4.20
N CYS A 120 -27.25 14.25 3.62
CA CYS A 120 -25.92 13.74 3.90
C CYS A 120 -25.39 14.16 5.27
N GLN A 121 -24.81 13.20 5.98
CA GLN A 121 -24.23 13.39 7.30
C GLN A 121 -22.84 12.76 7.37
N PHE A 122 -21.90 13.43 8.01
CA PHE A 122 -20.61 12.92 8.38
C PHE A 122 -20.59 12.62 9.88
N LEU A 123 -20.57 11.32 10.22
CA LEU A 123 -20.64 10.82 11.59
C LEU A 123 -19.25 10.45 12.06
N VAL A 124 -18.88 10.80 13.30
CA VAL A 124 -17.55 10.53 13.87
C VAL A 124 -17.67 10.02 15.29
N ARG A 125 -17.05 8.89 15.58
CA ARG A 125 -16.68 8.45 16.94
C ARG A 125 -15.17 8.56 17.08
N ALA A 126 -14.73 9.55 17.85
CA ALA A 126 -13.31 9.88 17.97
C ALA A 126 -12.54 8.93 18.91
N GLU A 127 -13.20 8.44 19.97
CA GLU A 127 -12.64 7.49 20.92
C GLU A 127 -13.53 6.25 21.03
N THR A 128 -12.92 5.11 21.38
CA THR A 128 -13.67 3.86 21.59
C THR A 128 -14.70 4.02 22.69
N ASP A 129 -15.91 3.51 22.46
CA ASP A 129 -17.06 3.58 23.37
C ASP A 129 -17.51 5.01 23.75
N ASP A 130 -17.16 5.99 22.94
CA ASP A 130 -17.61 7.38 23.12
C ASP A 130 -18.79 7.73 22.21
N VAL A 131 -19.36 8.90 22.41
CA VAL A 131 -20.54 9.37 21.69
C VAL A 131 -20.20 9.75 20.25
N THR A 132 -20.99 9.26 19.31
CA THR A 132 -20.91 9.65 17.90
C THR A 132 -21.38 11.10 17.71
N THR A 133 -20.56 11.92 17.08
CA THR A 133 -20.88 13.30 16.69
C THR A 133 -21.25 13.37 15.22
N VAL A 134 -21.92 14.46 14.81
CA VAL A 134 -22.39 14.66 13.44
C VAL A 134 -21.98 16.03 12.91
N GLN A 135 -21.47 16.03 11.67
CA GLN A 135 -21.33 17.23 10.84
C GLN A 135 -22.25 17.06 9.62
N ARG A 136 -22.88 18.14 9.19
CA ARG A 136 -23.80 18.14 8.04
C ARG A 136 -23.73 19.46 7.30
N THR A 137 -24.12 19.42 6.03
CA THR A 137 -24.32 20.63 5.22
C THR A 137 -25.81 20.79 4.93
N ASP A 138 -26.24 22.01 4.64
CA ASP A 138 -27.59 22.27 4.17
C ASP A 138 -27.77 22.02 2.66
N LEU A 139 -26.73 21.51 1.98
CA LEU A 139 -26.70 21.39 0.52
C LEU A 139 -27.59 20.28 0.00
N ASN A 140 -27.85 19.25 0.78
CA ASN A 140 -28.66 18.13 0.33
C ASN A 140 -29.83 17.84 1.24
N LYS A 141 -31.01 18.26 0.81
CA LYS A 141 -32.26 17.69 1.29
C LYS A 141 -32.72 16.63 0.31
N ALA A 142 -31.99 15.52 0.36
CA ALA A 142 -32.23 14.21 -0.19
C ALA A 142 -32.98 14.13 -1.53
N LYS A 143 -32.22 14.05 -2.61
CA LYS A 143 -32.72 13.45 -3.86
C LYS A 143 -31.81 12.30 -4.23
N MET A 144 -32.00 11.13 -3.63
CA MET A 144 -31.37 9.90 -4.11
C MET A 144 -31.82 9.63 -5.56
N PRO A 145 -30.96 9.08 -6.43
CA PRO A 145 -29.62 8.57 -6.10
C PRO A 145 -28.58 9.67 -5.89
N TYR A 146 -27.67 9.49 -4.94
CA TYR A 146 -26.68 10.49 -4.56
C TYR A 146 -25.30 9.88 -4.31
N TRP A 147 -24.24 10.61 -4.64
CA TRP A 147 -22.87 10.14 -4.53
C TRP A 147 -22.23 10.54 -3.22
N LEU A 148 -21.56 9.58 -2.59
CA LEU A 148 -20.77 9.78 -1.38
C LEU A 148 -19.31 9.41 -1.65
N LYS A 149 -18.41 10.13 -0.99
CA LYS A 149 -16.98 9.82 -0.97
C LYS A 149 -16.44 9.99 0.45
N LEU A 150 -15.61 9.05 0.87
CA LEU A 150 -14.90 9.08 2.14
C LEU A 150 -13.42 8.84 1.87
N GLU A 151 -12.56 9.75 2.30
CA GLU A 151 -11.14 9.75 2.01
C GLU A 151 -10.33 9.78 3.30
N ARG A 152 -9.38 8.85 3.44
CA ARG A 152 -8.37 8.86 4.51
C ARG A 152 -7.04 9.34 3.96
N GLN A 153 -6.45 10.35 4.62
CA GLN A 153 -5.10 10.85 4.39
C GLN A 153 -4.37 10.98 5.74
N GLY A 154 -3.51 10.00 6.06
CA GLY A 154 -2.90 9.92 7.38
C GLY A 154 -3.94 9.77 8.49
N GLU A 155 -3.93 10.70 9.43
CA GLU A 155 -4.91 10.79 10.52
C GLU A 155 -6.17 11.57 10.11
N THR A 156 -6.17 12.27 8.96
CA THR A 156 -7.33 13.05 8.50
C THR A 156 -8.27 12.18 7.69
N ILE A 157 -9.55 12.22 8.05
CA ILE A 157 -10.63 11.59 7.29
C ILE A 157 -11.61 12.67 6.89
N THR A 158 -11.92 12.74 5.59
CA THR A 158 -12.81 13.75 5.02
C THR A 158 -13.95 13.09 4.25
N GLY A 159 -15.17 13.51 4.53
CA GLY A 159 -16.37 13.09 3.84
C GLY A 159 -16.85 14.13 2.84
N TYR A 160 -17.30 13.66 1.69
CA TYR A 160 -17.81 14.50 0.59
C TYR A 160 -19.10 13.94 0.05
N GLU A 161 -19.91 14.84 -0.52
CA GLU A 161 -21.14 14.55 -1.22
C GLU A 161 -21.14 15.14 -2.62
N SER A 162 -21.91 14.53 -3.56
CA SER A 162 -22.03 15.02 -4.93
C SER A 162 -23.34 14.58 -5.59
N PRO A 163 -24.00 15.43 -6.37
CA PRO A 163 -25.18 15.05 -7.16
C PRO A 163 -24.83 14.24 -8.42
N ASP A 164 -23.62 14.36 -8.94
CA ASP A 164 -23.22 13.85 -10.27
C ASP A 164 -21.95 12.96 -10.25
N GLY A 165 -21.31 12.82 -9.08
CA GLY A 165 -20.05 12.10 -8.91
C GLY A 165 -18.82 12.80 -9.48
N LYS A 166 -18.95 14.07 -9.91
CA LYS A 166 -17.90 14.89 -10.52
C LYS A 166 -17.56 16.12 -9.69
N ALA A 167 -18.56 16.92 -9.35
CA ALA A 167 -18.42 18.08 -8.48
C ALA A 167 -18.64 17.66 -7.03
N TRP A 168 -17.61 17.73 -6.20
CA TRP A 168 -17.61 17.27 -4.81
C TRP A 168 -17.66 18.44 -3.82
N SER A 169 -18.59 18.40 -2.89
CA SER A 169 -18.68 19.32 -1.75
C SER A 169 -18.29 18.59 -0.47
N GLN A 170 -17.46 19.19 0.36
CA GLN A 170 -17.07 18.62 1.65
C GLN A 170 -18.24 18.72 2.64
N THR A 171 -18.64 17.58 3.22
CA THR A 171 -19.66 17.50 4.27
C THR A 171 -19.06 17.62 5.66
N GLY A 172 -17.87 17.03 5.86
CA GLY A 172 -17.19 17.08 7.14
C GLY A 172 -15.76 16.57 7.06
N THR A 173 -15.01 16.85 8.12
CA THR A 173 -13.62 16.36 8.27
C THR A 173 -13.32 16.14 9.74
N THR A 174 -12.41 15.20 10.02
CA THR A 174 -11.95 14.89 11.37
C THR A 174 -10.51 14.41 11.36
N THR A 175 -9.84 14.50 12.51
CA THR A 175 -8.54 13.85 12.75
C THR A 175 -8.76 12.69 13.69
N LEU A 176 -8.50 11.46 13.20
CA LEU A 176 -8.58 10.23 13.97
C LEU A 176 -7.25 9.48 13.92
N LYS A 177 -6.68 9.22 15.09
CA LYS A 177 -5.52 8.33 15.24
C LYS A 177 -5.95 6.88 15.05
N LEU A 178 -6.11 6.45 13.82
CA LEU A 178 -6.41 5.05 13.47
C LEU A 178 -5.13 4.30 13.12
N PRO A 179 -5.04 2.98 13.40
CA PRO A 179 -3.92 2.17 12.97
C PRO A 179 -3.80 2.16 11.43
N GLU A 180 -2.68 1.67 10.92
CA GLU A 180 -2.49 1.56 9.46
C GLU A 180 -3.51 0.62 8.83
N SER A 181 -3.78 -0.52 9.48
CA SER A 181 -4.78 -1.49 9.02
C SER A 181 -6.15 -1.15 9.59
N ILE A 182 -7.09 -0.83 8.74
CA ILE A 182 -8.46 -0.44 9.06
C ILE A 182 -9.47 -1.15 8.16
N PHE A 183 -10.74 -0.97 8.45
CA PHE A 183 -11.85 -1.48 7.64
C PHE A 183 -12.51 -0.32 6.89
N ILE A 184 -12.69 -0.47 5.58
CA ILE A 184 -13.35 0.52 4.71
C ILE A 184 -14.46 -0.17 3.92
N GLY A 185 -15.67 0.42 3.86
CA GLY A 185 -16.78 -0.27 3.21
C GLY A 185 -18.11 0.46 3.24
N LEU A 186 -19.17 -0.30 3.02
CA LEU A 186 -20.56 0.13 2.90
C LEU A 186 -21.34 -0.21 4.17
N VAL A 187 -22.23 0.69 4.59
CA VAL A 187 -23.08 0.49 5.77
C VAL A 187 -24.55 0.69 5.44
N ALA A 188 -25.40 -0.09 6.12
CA ALA A 188 -26.86 0.08 6.14
C ALA A 188 -27.40 -0.05 7.56
N SER A 189 -28.28 0.85 7.98
CA SER A 189 -28.99 0.78 9.26
C SER A 189 -30.40 1.37 9.14
N SER A 190 -31.35 0.80 9.86
CA SER A 190 -32.77 1.16 9.78
C SER A 190 -33.24 2.18 10.82
N HIS A 191 -32.41 2.47 11.81
CA HIS A 191 -32.81 3.19 13.04
C HIS A 191 -33.85 2.42 13.89
N LEU A 192 -34.22 1.20 13.50
CA LEU A 192 -35.21 0.35 14.16
C LEU A 192 -34.60 -0.99 14.57
N LYS A 193 -35.07 -1.58 15.69
CA LYS A 193 -34.48 -2.81 16.23
C LYS A 193 -34.86 -4.07 15.43
N GLU A 194 -36.08 -4.12 14.92
CA GLU A 194 -36.66 -5.35 14.34
C GLU A 194 -37.02 -5.18 12.86
N THR A 195 -36.63 -4.09 12.22
CA THR A 195 -36.97 -3.81 10.84
C THR A 195 -35.69 -3.60 10.04
N LEU A 196 -35.51 -4.36 8.96
CA LEU A 196 -34.40 -4.19 8.03
C LEU A 196 -34.64 -2.98 7.12
N CYS A 197 -33.62 -2.17 6.92
CA CYS A 197 -33.54 -1.17 5.87
C CYS A 197 -32.75 -1.75 4.69
N THR A 198 -33.25 -1.63 3.46
CA THR A 198 -32.56 -2.03 2.24
C THR A 198 -31.90 -0.83 1.60
N VAL A 199 -30.60 -0.95 1.31
CA VAL A 199 -29.80 0.10 0.68
C VAL A 199 -29.00 -0.49 -0.48
N PRO A 200 -29.40 -0.23 -1.72
CA PRO A 200 -28.63 -0.55 -2.92
C PRO A 200 -27.60 0.54 -3.22
N PHE A 201 -26.40 0.09 -3.61
CA PHE A 201 -25.27 0.91 -4.02
C PHE A 201 -24.77 0.49 -5.40
N ASP A 202 -24.44 1.45 -6.25
CA ASP A 202 -23.71 1.20 -7.49
C ASP A 202 -22.44 2.07 -7.58
N ASN A 203 -21.65 1.85 -8.65
CA ASN A 203 -20.40 2.56 -8.89
C ASN A 203 -19.48 2.59 -7.67
N VAL A 204 -19.48 1.51 -6.89
CA VAL A 204 -18.65 1.40 -5.69
C VAL A 204 -17.22 1.13 -6.10
N THR A 205 -16.31 2.01 -5.69
CA THR A 205 -14.88 1.89 -5.91
C THR A 205 -14.13 2.14 -4.62
N ILE A 206 -13.20 1.25 -4.28
CA ILE A 206 -12.22 1.49 -3.23
C ILE A 206 -10.88 1.65 -3.93
N THR A 207 -10.38 2.88 -3.91
CA THR A 207 -9.02 3.17 -4.34
C THR A 207 -8.13 3.05 -3.11
N LYS A 208 -7.44 1.94 -3.00
CA LYS A 208 -6.31 1.84 -2.09
C LYS A 208 -5.29 2.80 -2.68
N ALA A 209 -4.97 3.87 -1.99
CA ALA A 209 -3.76 4.59 -2.32
C ALA A 209 -2.64 3.57 -2.04
N GLY A 210 -2.22 2.86 -3.06
CA GLY A 210 -0.93 2.21 -3.06
C GLY A 210 0.01 3.28 -2.56
N PHE A 211 0.92 2.99 -1.62
CA PHE A 211 1.75 3.99 -0.96
C PHE A 211 1.86 5.25 -1.82
N ALA A 212 0.76 6.02 -1.86
CA ALA A 212 0.72 7.30 -2.53
C ALA A 212 1.67 8.12 -1.68
N GLN A 213 2.75 8.52 -2.29
CA GLN A 213 3.58 9.59 -1.75
C GLN A 213 2.65 10.54 -1.02
N ASN A 214 2.79 10.56 0.32
CA ASN A 214 1.97 11.37 1.21
C ASN A 214 1.68 12.73 0.56
N LYS A 215 0.42 13.08 0.33
CA LYS A 215 0.05 14.48 0.06
C LYS A 215 0.30 15.39 1.27
N SER A 216 0.74 14.85 2.42
CA SER A 216 1.41 15.66 3.46
C SER A 216 2.74 16.25 2.94
N GLN A 217 3.21 15.82 1.76
CA GLN A 217 4.34 16.43 1.06
C GLN A 217 4.02 17.76 0.37
N SER A 218 2.81 18.28 0.39
CA SER A 218 2.56 19.64 -0.11
C SER A 218 3.36 20.71 0.66
N ASN A 219 3.85 20.37 1.85
CA ASN A 219 4.76 21.20 2.67
C ASN A 219 6.08 20.51 2.99
N GLN A 220 6.43 19.39 2.32
CA GLN A 220 7.70 18.72 2.53
C GLN A 220 8.71 19.20 1.49
N ILE A 221 9.85 19.65 1.99
CA ILE A 221 11.03 19.94 1.16
C ILE A 221 11.91 18.70 1.16
N ALA A 222 12.17 18.15 -0.02
CA ALA A 222 13.15 17.08 -0.20
C ALA A 222 14.47 17.70 -0.68
N LYS A 223 15.56 17.41 0.05
CA LYS A 223 16.91 17.84 -0.30
C LYS A 223 17.71 16.63 -0.74
N VAL A 224 18.09 16.60 -2.02
CA VAL A 224 19.05 15.63 -2.53
C VAL A 224 20.43 16.12 -2.14
N MET A 225 21.15 15.31 -1.39
CA MET A 225 22.44 15.62 -0.78
C MET A 225 23.49 14.62 -1.23
N THR A 226 24.77 15.02 -1.19
CA THR A 226 25.90 14.08 -1.21
C THR A 226 26.79 14.32 -0.01
N ILE A 227 27.47 13.27 0.47
CA ILE A 227 28.37 13.31 1.62
C ILE A 227 29.53 12.33 1.42
N ASN A 228 30.72 12.65 1.91
CA ASN A 228 31.83 11.71 1.96
C ASN A 228 31.51 10.53 2.89
N ILE A 229 32.08 9.37 2.62
CA ILE A 229 31.89 8.16 3.45
C ILE A 229 32.33 8.32 4.91
N ASP A 230 33.20 9.26 5.20
CA ASP A 230 33.64 9.61 6.56
C ASP A 230 32.70 10.62 7.27
N GLY A 231 31.62 11.06 6.62
CA GLY A 231 30.68 12.05 7.13
C GLY A 231 31.09 13.51 6.88
N SER A 232 32.22 13.77 6.24
CA SER A 232 32.68 15.11 5.90
C SER A 232 32.05 15.64 4.62
N ASP A 233 32.12 16.95 4.41
CA ASP A 233 31.75 17.68 3.17
C ASP A 233 30.33 17.36 2.64
N PRO A 234 29.26 17.52 3.45
CA PRO A 234 27.90 17.40 2.97
C PRO A 234 27.58 18.51 1.96
N LYS A 235 27.04 18.14 0.80
CA LYS A 235 26.69 19.09 -0.30
C LYS A 235 25.24 18.96 -0.70
N LEU A 236 24.55 20.08 -0.83
CA LEU A 236 23.21 20.14 -1.46
C LEU A 236 23.36 20.05 -2.97
N VAL A 237 22.70 19.06 -3.57
CA VAL A 237 22.62 18.92 -5.05
C VAL A 237 21.38 19.63 -5.57
N CYS A 238 20.22 19.37 -4.98
CA CYS A 238 19.02 20.13 -5.30
C CYS A 238 18.01 20.08 -4.16
N GLU A 239 17.10 21.05 -4.17
CA GLU A 239 15.95 21.14 -3.28
C GLU A 239 14.68 21.16 -4.10
N THR A 240 13.68 20.37 -3.69
CA THR A 240 12.39 20.29 -4.40
C THR A 240 11.22 20.32 -3.41
N ASN A 241 10.15 20.98 -3.81
CA ASN A 241 8.88 20.93 -3.12
C ASN A 241 8.18 19.62 -3.48
N GLY A 242 8.31 18.63 -2.61
CA GLY A 242 7.63 17.33 -2.70
C GLY A 242 8.35 16.28 -3.54
N GLY A 243 8.85 15.26 -2.85
CA GLY A 243 8.90 13.92 -3.37
C GLY A 243 10.04 13.47 -4.25
N MET A 244 11.19 14.15 -4.31
CA MET A 244 12.40 13.56 -4.89
C MET A 244 12.95 12.49 -3.95
N GLN A 245 13.28 11.29 -4.47
CA GLN A 245 13.65 10.12 -3.69
C GLN A 245 14.73 9.28 -4.39
N ALA A 246 15.42 8.45 -3.60
CA ALA A 246 16.26 7.35 -4.04
C ALA A 246 17.30 7.76 -5.11
N PRO A 247 18.26 8.64 -4.79
CA PRO A 247 19.26 9.07 -5.76
C PRO A 247 20.22 7.92 -6.10
N ASN A 248 20.27 7.53 -7.36
CA ASN A 248 21.15 6.51 -7.89
C ASN A 248 22.18 7.18 -8.81
N TRP A 249 23.46 6.99 -8.53
CA TRP A 249 24.54 7.65 -9.28
C TRP A 249 24.78 6.99 -10.63
N SER A 250 24.95 7.80 -11.70
CA SER A 250 25.35 7.27 -13.00
C SER A 250 26.81 6.77 -12.96
N PRO A 251 27.15 5.71 -13.72
CA PRO A 251 28.52 5.14 -13.73
C PRO A 251 29.61 6.12 -14.18
N ASP A 252 29.27 7.16 -14.94
CA ASP A 252 30.21 8.22 -15.35
C ASP A 252 30.38 9.33 -14.30
N GLY A 253 29.65 9.24 -13.19
CA GLY A 253 29.69 10.18 -12.07
C GLY A 253 29.01 11.54 -12.31
N LYS A 254 28.39 11.75 -13.47
CA LYS A 254 27.85 13.06 -13.83
C LYS A 254 26.43 13.31 -13.35
N TRP A 255 25.63 12.25 -13.20
CA TRP A 255 24.21 12.35 -12.96
C TRP A 255 23.78 11.59 -11.71
N LEU A 256 22.75 12.08 -11.05
CA LEU A 256 21.92 11.34 -10.14
C LEU A 256 20.58 11.09 -10.83
N VAL A 257 20.16 9.80 -10.88
CA VAL A 257 18.81 9.43 -11.26
C VAL A 257 17.99 9.28 -9.99
N CYS A 258 16.85 9.97 -9.94
CA CYS A 258 15.92 9.95 -8.81
C CYS A 258 14.52 9.65 -9.32
N ASN A 259 13.62 9.21 -8.44
CA ASN A 259 12.19 9.22 -8.73
C ASN A 259 11.48 10.36 -8.01
N GLY A 260 10.34 10.78 -8.54
CA GLY A 260 9.49 11.81 -7.93
C GLY A 260 8.24 12.04 -8.78
N GLY A 261 7.06 12.20 -8.12
CA GLY A 261 5.80 12.43 -8.83
C GLY A 261 5.45 11.35 -9.86
N ASN A 262 5.71 10.07 -9.54
CA ASN A 262 5.52 8.92 -10.44
C ASN A 262 6.37 8.95 -11.72
N ALA A 263 7.53 9.61 -11.71
CA ALA A 263 8.43 9.74 -12.84
C ALA A 263 9.90 9.55 -12.41
N LEU A 264 10.77 9.28 -13.39
CA LEU A 264 12.22 9.33 -13.24
C LEU A 264 12.74 10.71 -13.61
N TRP A 265 13.78 11.16 -12.92
CA TRP A 265 14.44 12.45 -13.10
C TRP A 265 15.94 12.26 -13.11
N GLN A 266 16.65 13.03 -13.92
CA GLN A 266 18.10 13.17 -13.87
C GLN A 266 18.49 14.56 -13.36
N ILE A 267 19.56 14.62 -12.58
CA ILE A 267 20.09 15.85 -11.98
C ILE A 267 21.60 15.78 -12.09
N GLY A 268 22.27 16.88 -12.47
CA GLY A 268 23.74 16.95 -12.38
C GLY A 268 24.22 16.69 -10.96
N ALA A 269 25.08 15.70 -10.78
CA ALA A 269 25.55 15.27 -9.44
C ALA A 269 26.33 16.38 -8.69
N ASP A 270 26.85 17.35 -9.42
CA ASP A 270 27.52 18.56 -8.88
C ASP A 270 26.56 19.69 -8.49
N GLY A 271 25.26 19.51 -8.71
CA GLY A 271 24.24 20.52 -8.45
C GLY A 271 24.16 21.65 -9.50
N SER A 272 24.85 21.52 -10.64
CA SER A 272 24.90 22.55 -11.68
C SER A 272 23.62 22.62 -12.53
N SER A 273 22.76 21.60 -12.51
CA SER A 273 21.55 21.53 -13.32
C SER A 273 20.28 21.43 -12.48
N LYS A 274 19.16 21.85 -13.08
CA LYS A 274 17.83 21.55 -12.53
C LYS A 274 17.45 20.10 -12.84
N PRO A 275 16.54 19.49 -12.04
CA PRO A 275 15.99 18.18 -12.37
C PRO A 275 15.32 18.19 -13.75
N GLU A 276 15.69 17.23 -14.59
CA GLU A 276 15.08 16.99 -15.90
C GLU A 276 14.38 15.65 -15.91
N LYS A 277 13.13 15.62 -16.41
CA LYS A 277 12.34 14.39 -16.47
C LYS A 277 12.86 13.45 -17.54
N ILE A 278 13.11 12.19 -17.17
CA ILE A 278 13.43 11.12 -18.12
C ILE A 278 12.13 10.60 -18.73
N PRO A 279 11.94 10.66 -20.04
CA PRO A 279 10.73 10.13 -20.68
C PRO A 279 10.59 8.62 -20.50
N THR A 280 9.42 8.17 -20.03
CA THR A 280 9.09 6.74 -19.82
C THR A 280 7.80 6.34 -20.56
N GLY A 281 7.52 6.98 -21.70
CA GLY A 281 6.31 6.68 -22.49
C GLY A 281 5.03 6.81 -21.65
N ASN A 282 4.16 5.80 -21.72
CA ASN A 282 2.89 5.75 -21.00
C ASN A 282 2.97 4.96 -19.68
N VAL A 283 4.18 4.57 -19.22
CA VAL A 283 4.34 3.86 -17.96
C VAL A 283 4.15 4.82 -16.80
N ASN A 284 3.20 4.52 -15.92
CA ASN A 284 2.85 5.30 -14.74
C ASN A 284 3.06 4.48 -13.46
N GLY A 285 3.03 5.14 -12.30
CA GLY A 285 3.19 4.47 -11.01
C GLY A 285 4.62 4.04 -10.73
N ILE A 286 5.61 4.80 -11.25
CA ILE A 286 7.03 4.60 -10.99
C ILE A 286 7.29 4.89 -9.50
N ASN A 287 7.86 3.91 -8.82
CA ASN A 287 8.24 4.01 -7.40
C ASN A 287 9.73 4.32 -7.25
N ASN A 288 10.27 4.19 -6.04
CA ASN A 288 11.66 4.50 -5.72
C ASN A 288 12.65 3.35 -5.95
N ASP A 289 12.24 2.30 -6.66
CA ASP A 289 13.08 1.15 -6.94
C ASP A 289 13.52 1.19 -8.40
N HIS A 290 14.72 1.70 -8.63
CA HIS A 290 15.33 1.79 -9.95
C HIS A 290 16.84 1.61 -9.84
N VAL A 291 17.45 1.02 -10.87
CA VAL A 291 18.89 0.82 -10.96
C VAL A 291 19.39 1.11 -12.36
N LEU A 292 20.65 1.59 -12.46
CA LEU A 292 21.32 1.78 -13.74
C LEU A 292 22.14 0.54 -14.10
N SER A 293 22.20 0.24 -15.40
CA SER A 293 23.19 -0.72 -15.93
C SER A 293 24.61 -0.20 -15.67
N PHE A 294 25.58 -1.11 -15.52
CA PHE A 294 26.98 -0.73 -15.30
C PHE A 294 27.57 0.05 -16.45
N ASP A 295 27.09 -0.18 -17.69
CA ASP A 295 27.49 0.62 -18.87
C ASP A 295 26.80 1.98 -18.96
N GLY A 296 25.87 2.28 -18.03
CA GLY A 296 25.14 3.56 -17.93
C GLY A 296 24.13 3.82 -19.03
N LYS A 297 23.79 2.83 -19.89
CA LYS A 297 22.89 3.05 -21.03
C LYS A 297 21.45 2.72 -20.77
N THR A 298 21.16 1.92 -19.73
CA THR A 298 19.82 1.43 -19.41
C THR A 298 19.46 1.76 -17.97
N ILE A 299 18.23 2.21 -17.77
CA ILE A 299 17.59 2.31 -16.44
C ILE A 299 16.57 1.19 -16.35
N TYR A 300 16.71 0.36 -15.33
CA TYR A 300 15.67 -0.58 -14.92
C TYR A 300 14.88 0.03 -13.78
N PHE A 301 13.56 -0.12 -13.76
CA PHE A 301 12.72 0.48 -12.73
C PHE A 301 11.42 -0.29 -12.50
N SER A 302 10.88 -0.17 -11.30
CA SER A 302 9.57 -0.73 -10.92
C SER A 302 8.45 0.28 -11.14
N ALA A 303 7.36 -0.18 -11.73
CA ALA A 303 6.14 0.61 -11.93
C ALA A 303 4.92 -0.30 -12.02
N GLY A 304 3.81 0.04 -11.36
CA GLY A 304 2.56 -0.70 -11.46
C GLY A 304 2.69 -2.19 -11.18
N ALA A 305 3.54 -2.56 -10.20
CA ALA A 305 3.85 -3.94 -9.82
C ALA A 305 4.71 -4.75 -10.84
N HIS A 306 5.33 -4.10 -11.83
CA HIS A 306 6.18 -4.71 -12.84
C HIS A 306 7.55 -4.04 -12.94
N ILE A 307 8.53 -4.75 -13.52
CA ILE A 307 9.85 -4.23 -13.85
C ILE A 307 9.90 -3.86 -15.33
N TYR A 308 10.47 -2.70 -15.62
CA TYR A 308 10.69 -2.16 -16.95
C TYR A 308 12.16 -1.79 -17.18
N ALA A 309 12.56 -1.73 -18.44
CA ALA A 309 13.85 -1.22 -18.90
C ALA A 309 13.62 -0.09 -19.91
N VAL A 310 14.36 1.02 -19.77
CA VAL A 310 14.32 2.16 -20.70
C VAL A 310 15.75 2.64 -20.95
N PRO A 311 16.08 3.16 -22.15
CA PRO A 311 17.37 3.84 -22.36
C PRO A 311 17.55 4.99 -21.37
N PHE A 312 18.80 5.30 -20.98
CA PHE A 312 19.09 6.42 -20.06
C PHE A 312 18.53 7.75 -20.56
N ALA A 313 18.56 7.99 -21.88
CA ALA A 313 17.95 9.17 -22.49
C ALA A 313 16.41 9.16 -22.51
N GLY A 314 15.80 8.11 -21.96
CA GLY A 314 14.35 7.90 -22.01
C GLY A 314 13.86 7.26 -23.31
N GLY A 315 12.54 7.11 -23.41
CA GLY A 315 11.86 6.52 -24.58
C GLY A 315 10.67 5.65 -24.18
N THR A 316 10.38 4.64 -25.00
CA THR A 316 9.33 3.65 -24.72
C THR A 316 9.94 2.50 -23.91
N PRO A 317 9.51 2.29 -22.64
CA PRO A 317 10.03 1.22 -21.83
C PRO A 317 9.61 -0.16 -22.35
N ARG A 318 10.49 -1.14 -22.20
CA ARG A 318 10.21 -2.57 -22.39
C ARG A 318 9.95 -3.21 -21.02
N ARG A 319 8.86 -3.95 -20.89
CA ARG A 319 8.62 -4.74 -19.68
C ARG A 319 9.58 -5.94 -19.64
N VAL A 320 10.18 -6.17 -18.46
CA VAL A 320 11.09 -7.29 -18.18
C VAL A 320 10.36 -8.41 -17.42
N SER A 321 9.53 -8.04 -16.46
CA SER A 321 8.81 -8.96 -15.57
C SER A 321 7.69 -9.74 -16.25
N ASN A 322 7.33 -10.88 -15.65
CA ASN A 322 6.27 -11.76 -16.12
C ASN A 322 4.87 -11.32 -15.65
N GLU A 323 3.84 -11.92 -16.22
CA GLU A 323 2.51 -11.95 -15.63
C GLU A 323 2.40 -13.12 -14.66
N HIS A 324 1.73 -12.92 -13.55
CA HIS A 324 1.38 -13.96 -12.59
C HIS A 324 -0.14 -14.11 -12.49
N PRO A 325 -0.64 -15.27 -12.04
CA PRO A 325 -2.06 -15.45 -11.78
C PRO A 325 -2.59 -14.38 -10.82
N ALA A 326 -3.75 -13.81 -11.14
CA ALA A 326 -4.33 -12.67 -10.41
C ALA A 326 -4.53 -12.97 -8.92
N GLU A 327 -4.82 -14.23 -8.57
CA GLU A 327 -5.00 -14.72 -7.20
C GLU A 327 -3.71 -14.61 -6.36
N THR A 328 -2.53 -14.61 -6.97
CA THR A 328 -1.26 -14.44 -6.26
C THR A 328 -0.99 -13.00 -5.86
N SER A 329 -1.63 -12.05 -6.54
CA SER A 329 -1.37 -10.61 -6.40
C SER A 329 0.12 -10.27 -6.42
N PHE A 330 0.91 -10.99 -7.24
CA PHE A 330 2.36 -10.88 -7.26
C PHE A 330 2.83 -9.51 -7.75
N LYS A 331 3.82 -8.95 -7.05
CA LYS A 331 4.39 -7.63 -7.37
C LYS A 331 5.91 -7.72 -7.38
N TYR A 332 6.53 -6.93 -8.25
CA TYR A 332 7.96 -6.80 -8.41
C TYR A 332 8.47 -5.48 -7.87
N PHE A 333 9.49 -5.52 -7.00
CA PHE A 333 10.21 -4.34 -6.51
C PHE A 333 11.70 -4.53 -6.76
N LEU A 334 12.25 -3.73 -7.67
CA LEU A 334 13.61 -3.88 -8.19
C LEU A 334 14.62 -3.21 -7.29
N HIS A 335 15.75 -3.91 -7.00
CA HIS A 335 16.84 -3.32 -6.21
C HIS A 335 18.24 -3.51 -6.79
N GLY A 336 18.49 -4.52 -7.62
CA GLY A 336 19.84 -4.82 -8.07
C GLY A 336 19.93 -5.29 -9.53
N VAL A 337 21.10 -5.06 -10.13
CA VAL A 337 21.52 -5.64 -11.40
C VAL A 337 22.87 -6.33 -11.19
N SER A 338 23.04 -7.53 -11.77
CA SER A 338 24.32 -8.25 -11.67
C SER A 338 25.43 -7.53 -12.44
N PRO A 339 26.72 -7.64 -12.02
CA PRO A 339 27.83 -6.96 -12.69
C PRO A 339 28.03 -7.36 -14.16
N ASP A 340 27.60 -8.55 -14.55
CA ASP A 340 27.60 -9.01 -15.94
C ASP A 340 26.38 -8.54 -16.75
N GLU A 341 25.51 -7.74 -16.14
CA GLU A 341 24.28 -7.15 -16.68
C GLU A 341 23.25 -8.17 -17.20
N LYS A 342 23.33 -9.43 -16.78
CA LYS A 342 22.43 -10.48 -17.28
C LYS A 342 21.23 -10.73 -16.39
N THR A 343 21.29 -10.31 -15.13
CA THR A 343 20.28 -10.68 -14.12
C THR A 343 19.89 -9.46 -13.27
N LEU A 344 18.59 -9.30 -13.01
CA LEU A 344 18.06 -8.37 -12.04
C LEU A 344 17.74 -9.12 -10.74
N ALA A 345 18.00 -8.47 -9.59
CA ALA A 345 17.56 -8.91 -8.28
C ALA A 345 16.43 -8.02 -7.78
N TYR A 346 15.38 -8.63 -7.25
CA TYR A 346 14.17 -7.90 -6.84
C TYR A 346 13.46 -8.59 -5.67
N VAL A 347 12.58 -7.86 -5.01
CA VAL A 347 11.63 -8.40 -4.04
C VAL A 347 10.37 -8.81 -4.78
N GLY A 348 10.01 -10.09 -4.66
CA GLY A 348 8.72 -10.61 -5.08
C GLY A 348 7.76 -10.58 -3.89
N VAL A 349 6.69 -9.81 -4.01
CA VAL A 349 5.65 -9.74 -2.98
C VAL A 349 4.45 -10.55 -3.43
N SER A 350 4.01 -11.49 -2.58
CA SER A 350 2.82 -12.31 -2.82
C SER A 350 1.79 -12.11 -1.71
N ALA A 351 0.52 -12.21 -2.05
CA ALA A 351 -0.54 -12.26 -1.06
C ALA A 351 -0.50 -13.58 -0.26
N VAL A 352 -0.80 -13.51 1.04
CA VAL A 352 -1.03 -14.67 1.91
C VAL A 352 -2.38 -14.48 2.60
N GLY A 353 -3.36 -15.29 2.24
CA GLY A 353 -4.73 -15.06 2.66
C GLY A 353 -5.21 -13.67 2.21
N ASP A 354 -5.70 -12.88 3.14
CA ASP A 354 -6.19 -11.52 2.87
C ASP A 354 -5.10 -10.44 2.93
N ASP A 355 -3.85 -10.79 3.26
CA ASP A 355 -2.74 -9.83 3.29
C ASP A 355 -2.05 -9.76 1.91
N PRO A 356 -2.22 -8.64 1.14
CA PRO A 356 -1.60 -8.48 -0.17
C PRO A 356 -0.07 -8.24 -0.10
N TRP A 357 0.49 -8.15 1.10
CA TRP A 357 1.91 -8.01 1.43
C TRP A 357 2.39 -9.13 2.33
N GLY A 358 1.65 -10.24 2.36
CA GLY A 358 1.85 -11.30 3.33
C GLY A 358 3.17 -12.04 3.21
N ARG A 359 3.81 -11.99 2.03
CA ARG A 359 5.11 -12.64 1.82
C ARG A 359 6.01 -11.79 0.95
N LEU A 360 7.23 -11.54 1.43
CA LEU A 360 8.30 -10.83 0.75
C LEU A 360 9.51 -11.75 0.67
N ASP A 361 9.87 -12.18 -0.54
CA ASP A 361 11.05 -13.00 -0.80
C ASP A 361 11.91 -12.37 -1.90
N LEU A 362 13.19 -12.77 -1.91
CA LEU A 362 14.13 -12.32 -2.92
C LEU A 362 14.10 -13.24 -4.13
N PHE A 363 14.12 -12.62 -5.29
CA PHE A 363 14.08 -13.28 -6.59
C PHE A 363 15.12 -12.69 -7.54
N THR A 364 15.36 -13.42 -8.61
CA THR A 364 16.10 -12.93 -9.77
C THR A 364 15.33 -13.21 -11.06
N ILE A 365 15.56 -12.37 -12.09
CA ILE A 365 15.03 -12.52 -13.43
C ILE A 365 16.08 -12.07 -14.45
N PRO A 366 16.22 -12.74 -15.62
CA PRO A 366 17.11 -12.25 -16.67
C PRO A 366 16.75 -10.84 -17.15
N THR A 367 17.74 -9.98 -17.39
CA THR A 367 17.51 -8.61 -17.92
C THR A 367 16.79 -8.59 -19.25
N ALA A 368 16.94 -9.65 -20.05
CA ALA A 368 16.20 -9.83 -21.31
C ALA A 368 14.74 -10.26 -21.13
N GLY A 369 14.32 -10.59 -19.90
CA GLY A 369 13.10 -11.34 -19.58
C GLY A 369 13.37 -12.83 -19.56
N GLY A 370 12.49 -13.61 -18.91
CA GLY A 370 12.65 -15.06 -18.75
C GLY A 370 12.05 -15.52 -17.41
N PRO A 371 12.37 -16.75 -16.95
CA PRO A 371 11.78 -17.29 -15.74
C PRO A 371 12.28 -16.54 -14.48
N ASP A 372 11.37 -16.34 -13.55
CA ASP A 372 11.69 -15.89 -12.20
C ASP A 372 12.34 -17.02 -11.42
N ARG A 373 13.41 -16.70 -10.69
CA ARG A 373 14.08 -17.64 -9.79
C ARG A 373 14.03 -17.09 -8.37
N ARG A 374 13.38 -17.81 -7.47
CA ARG A 374 13.33 -17.49 -6.05
C ARG A 374 14.66 -17.82 -5.38
N LEU A 375 15.17 -16.91 -4.57
CA LEU A 375 16.42 -17.06 -3.81
C LEU A 375 16.16 -17.36 -2.34
N THR A 376 15.14 -16.76 -1.74
CA THR A 376 14.76 -17.00 -0.33
C THR A 376 13.36 -17.60 -0.26
N ASP A 377 13.14 -18.45 0.75
CA ASP A 377 11.87 -19.17 0.99
C ASP A 377 11.67 -19.31 2.51
N THR A 378 11.61 -18.19 3.21
CA THR A 378 11.42 -18.15 4.66
C THR A 378 10.11 -17.43 4.99
N GLU A 379 9.63 -17.55 6.23
CA GLU A 379 8.48 -16.75 6.69
C GLU A 379 8.87 -15.30 7.04
N ALA A 380 10.17 -15.03 7.16
CA ALA A 380 10.68 -13.71 7.44
C ALA A 380 10.63 -12.83 6.20
N PRO A 381 10.19 -11.56 6.30
CA PRO A 381 10.26 -10.62 5.19
C PRO A 381 11.71 -10.31 4.82
N ASP A 382 12.03 -10.42 3.51
CA ASP A 382 13.31 -10.06 2.93
C ASP A 382 13.13 -8.90 1.95
N ASP A 383 14.08 -7.93 1.93
CA ASP A 383 13.98 -6.76 1.06
C ASP A 383 15.36 -6.24 0.63
N GLY A 384 15.40 -5.38 -0.41
CA GLY A 384 16.56 -4.62 -0.85
C GLY A 384 17.74 -5.45 -1.40
N PRO A 385 17.54 -6.45 -2.27
CA PRO A 385 18.64 -7.29 -2.77
C PRO A 385 19.54 -6.55 -3.76
N GLU A 386 20.82 -6.40 -3.43
CA GLU A 386 21.82 -5.76 -4.27
C GLU A 386 23.06 -6.65 -4.47
N TYR A 387 23.51 -6.77 -5.71
CA TYR A 387 24.75 -7.49 -6.03
C TYR A 387 26.00 -6.72 -5.61
N SER A 388 27.01 -7.43 -5.09
CA SER A 388 28.36 -6.88 -5.00
C SER A 388 28.94 -6.63 -6.39
N SER A 389 29.82 -5.63 -6.52
CA SER A 389 30.44 -5.27 -7.80
C SER A 389 31.32 -6.39 -8.39
N ASP A 390 31.78 -7.35 -7.57
CA ASP A 390 32.51 -8.54 -8.02
C ASP A 390 31.59 -9.74 -8.27
N GLY A 391 30.26 -9.59 -8.07
CA GLY A 391 29.24 -10.61 -8.32
C GLY A 391 29.25 -11.79 -7.35
N LYS A 392 30.02 -11.72 -6.25
CA LYS A 392 30.15 -12.86 -5.34
C LYS A 392 29.09 -12.91 -4.25
N TRP A 393 28.40 -11.79 -3.97
CA TRP A 393 27.42 -11.65 -2.92
C TRP A 393 26.20 -10.88 -3.40
N ILE A 394 25.04 -11.16 -2.75
CA ILE A 394 23.86 -10.31 -2.73
C ILE A 394 23.70 -9.83 -1.29
N TYR A 395 23.65 -8.52 -1.09
CA TYR A 395 23.35 -7.86 0.19
C TYR A 395 21.87 -7.56 0.23
N PHE A 396 21.25 -7.68 1.41
CA PHE A 396 19.82 -7.46 1.61
C PHE A 396 19.52 -7.21 3.07
N ASN A 397 18.29 -6.84 3.40
CA ASN A 397 17.82 -6.81 4.77
C ASN A 397 16.74 -7.87 4.99
N SER A 398 16.66 -8.40 6.20
CA SER A 398 15.77 -9.49 6.58
C SER A 398 15.40 -9.42 8.06
N GLU A 399 14.24 -9.99 8.38
CA GLU A 399 13.81 -10.29 9.75
C GLU A 399 14.12 -11.74 10.17
N LEU A 400 14.96 -12.48 9.44
CA LEU A 400 15.20 -13.92 9.57
C LEU A 400 15.52 -14.37 11.01
N ASN A 401 16.30 -13.59 11.77
CA ASN A 401 16.64 -13.87 13.15
C ASN A 401 16.02 -12.87 14.14
N ALA A 402 14.97 -12.14 13.72
CA ALA A 402 14.32 -11.16 14.53
C ALA A 402 13.62 -11.80 15.75
N LYS A 403 13.88 -11.28 16.95
CA LYS A 403 13.20 -11.67 18.19
C LYS A 403 11.81 -11.05 18.33
N VAL A 404 11.61 -9.94 17.63
CA VAL A 404 10.34 -9.20 17.58
C VAL A 404 10.06 -8.82 16.12
N PRO A 405 8.80 -8.85 15.67
CA PRO A 405 8.44 -8.43 14.32
C PRO A 405 8.92 -7.00 14.01
N GLY A 406 9.38 -6.78 12.78
CA GLY A 406 9.86 -5.48 12.31
C GLY A 406 11.34 -5.20 12.63
N HIS A 407 12.05 -6.08 13.34
CA HIS A 407 13.46 -5.88 13.66
C HIS A 407 14.36 -6.38 12.51
N ALA A 408 14.28 -5.70 11.37
CA ALA A 408 15.12 -6.00 10.21
C ALA A 408 16.61 -5.68 10.48
N GLN A 409 17.48 -6.55 9.98
CA GLN A 409 18.94 -6.44 10.03
C GLN A 409 19.53 -6.63 8.63
N CYS A 410 20.78 -6.19 8.42
CA CYS A 410 21.51 -6.41 7.16
C CYS A 410 22.09 -7.82 7.10
N TYR A 411 21.99 -8.41 5.92
CA TYR A 411 22.48 -9.74 5.58
C TYR A 411 23.23 -9.74 4.25
N ARG A 412 23.93 -10.85 3.97
CA ARG A 412 24.42 -11.19 2.64
C ARG A 412 24.22 -12.68 2.36
N MET A 413 24.16 -13.03 1.09
CA MET A 413 24.11 -14.42 0.61
C MET A 413 24.87 -14.58 -0.70
N LYS A 414 25.11 -15.82 -1.12
CA LYS A 414 25.61 -16.11 -2.47
C LYS A 414 24.52 -15.84 -3.51
N PRO A 415 24.87 -15.50 -4.78
CA PRO A 415 23.89 -15.26 -5.85
C PRO A 415 22.98 -16.46 -6.17
N ASP A 416 23.32 -17.64 -5.70
CA ASP A 416 22.49 -18.83 -5.80
C ASP A 416 21.49 -19.01 -4.64
N GLY A 417 21.46 -18.07 -3.69
CA GLY A 417 20.59 -18.10 -2.49
C GLY A 417 21.19 -18.86 -1.30
N THR A 418 22.44 -19.36 -1.41
CA THR A 418 23.10 -20.10 -0.32
C THR A 418 23.98 -19.20 0.55
N SER A 419 24.46 -19.74 1.67
CA SER A 419 25.41 -19.06 2.58
C SER A 419 24.89 -17.72 3.10
N ILE A 420 23.67 -17.71 3.66
CA ILE A 420 23.09 -16.53 4.28
C ILE A 420 23.83 -16.18 5.57
N GLU A 421 24.33 -14.98 5.67
CA GLU A 421 25.11 -14.46 6.81
C GLU A 421 24.49 -13.13 7.30
N GLN A 422 24.24 -13.02 8.60
CA GLN A 422 23.80 -11.77 9.24
C GLN A 422 25.00 -10.86 9.50
N LEU A 423 24.89 -9.56 9.15
CA LEU A 423 25.97 -8.58 9.24
C LEU A 423 25.78 -7.58 10.38
N THR A 424 24.53 -7.22 10.73
CA THR A 424 24.23 -6.31 11.83
C THR A 424 23.47 -7.02 12.94
N HIS A 425 23.74 -6.63 14.22
CA HIS A 425 23.22 -7.34 15.41
C HIS A 425 22.80 -6.36 16.52
N ASP A 426 22.56 -5.09 16.21
CA ASP A 426 22.19 -4.07 17.16
C ASP A 426 20.67 -3.95 17.39
N ASP A 427 20.23 -3.11 18.30
CA ASP A 427 18.81 -2.91 18.64
C ASP A 427 18.06 -2.02 17.63
N ARG A 428 18.79 -1.40 16.70
CA ARG A 428 18.22 -0.54 15.66
C ARG A 428 17.67 -1.38 14.52
N VAL A 429 16.81 -0.80 13.71
CA VAL A 429 16.21 -1.46 12.55
C VAL A 429 16.96 -1.02 11.30
N ASN A 430 17.67 -1.93 10.65
CA ASN A 430 18.64 -1.66 9.60
C ASN A 430 18.14 -2.11 8.23
N TRP A 431 18.15 -1.19 7.23
CA TRP A 431 17.58 -1.38 5.90
C TRP A 431 18.56 -0.97 4.80
N PHE A 432 18.36 -1.56 3.60
CA PHE A 432 19.01 -1.19 2.34
C PHE A 432 20.54 -1.14 2.41
N PRO A 433 21.21 -2.28 2.62
CA PRO A 433 22.67 -2.33 2.59
C PRO A 433 23.18 -2.22 1.15
N HIS A 434 23.87 -1.12 0.83
CA HIS A 434 24.46 -0.83 -0.47
C HIS A 434 25.97 -0.93 -0.41
N ILE A 435 26.55 -1.83 -1.24
CA ILE A 435 27.99 -2.03 -1.34
C ILE A 435 28.64 -0.96 -2.22
N SER A 436 29.81 -0.47 -1.82
CA SER A 436 30.60 0.45 -2.63
C SER A 436 31.12 -0.21 -3.90
N PRO A 437 31.32 0.53 -5.01
CA PRO A 437 31.88 0.01 -6.25
C PRO A 437 33.23 -0.73 -6.09
N ASP A 438 34.07 -0.32 -5.13
CA ASP A 438 35.35 -0.96 -4.82
C ASP A 438 35.24 -2.15 -3.84
N ASN A 439 34.01 -2.53 -3.44
CA ASN A 439 33.69 -3.61 -2.51
C ASN A 439 34.33 -3.48 -1.11
N LYS A 440 34.64 -2.25 -0.64
CA LYS A 440 35.29 -2.06 0.67
C LYS A 440 34.36 -1.62 1.77
N TRP A 441 33.20 -1.01 1.44
CA TRP A 441 32.26 -0.45 2.40
C TRP A 441 30.82 -0.77 2.02
N ILE A 442 29.98 -0.96 3.02
CA ILE A 442 28.52 -0.98 2.90
C ILE A 442 28.01 0.28 3.58
N VAL A 443 27.11 1.01 2.92
CA VAL A 443 26.26 2.01 3.55
C VAL A 443 24.85 1.43 3.74
N TYR A 444 24.21 1.77 4.85
CA TYR A 444 22.84 1.36 5.15
C TYR A 444 22.11 2.42 5.98
N ILE A 445 20.78 2.40 5.95
CA ILE A 445 19.95 3.28 6.77
C ILE A 445 19.50 2.57 8.02
N SER A 446 19.61 3.26 9.16
CA SER A 446 19.34 2.72 10.49
C SER A 446 18.28 3.54 11.19
N PHE A 447 17.14 2.91 11.45
CA PHE A 447 15.99 3.50 12.13
C PHE A 447 16.07 3.32 13.65
N PRO A 448 15.33 4.12 14.43
CA PRO A 448 15.20 3.90 15.87
C PRO A 448 14.66 2.48 16.20
N PRO A 449 15.05 1.91 17.35
CA PRO A 449 14.50 0.64 17.82
C PRO A 449 12.96 0.65 17.83
N GLY A 450 12.35 -0.48 17.43
CA GLY A 450 10.89 -0.64 17.38
C GLY A 450 10.21 0.02 16.19
N THR A 451 10.97 0.57 15.23
CA THR A 451 10.38 1.04 13.97
C THR A 451 9.93 -0.16 13.15
N LEU A 452 8.67 -0.15 12.70
CA LEU A 452 8.14 -1.18 11.79
C LEU A 452 8.38 -0.76 10.34
N LYS A 453 8.92 -1.67 9.52
CA LYS A 453 9.25 -1.42 8.11
C LYS A 453 10.26 -0.25 7.99
N HIS A 454 10.18 0.50 6.89
CA HIS A 454 11.07 1.64 6.60
C HIS A 454 10.28 2.93 6.27
N PRO A 455 9.49 3.48 7.22
CA PRO A 455 8.64 4.65 6.97
C PRO A 455 9.45 5.90 6.67
N ALA A 456 8.88 6.84 5.90
CA ALA A 456 9.43 8.18 5.72
C ALA A 456 9.28 9.03 7.00
N ASN A 457 10.00 10.17 7.03
CA ASN A 457 9.92 11.17 8.12
C ASN A 457 10.27 10.61 9.51
N LYS A 458 11.35 9.87 9.58
CA LYS A 458 11.94 9.37 10.83
C LYS A 458 13.32 9.97 11.06
N ASP A 459 13.69 10.05 12.33
CA ASP A 459 15.07 10.35 12.70
C ASP A 459 15.91 9.09 12.43
N VAL A 460 16.66 9.11 11.35
CA VAL A 460 17.48 8.00 10.89
C VAL A 460 18.95 8.34 10.95
N ILE A 461 19.78 7.32 10.85
CA ILE A 461 21.23 7.45 10.73
C ILE A 461 21.65 6.72 9.45
N LEU A 462 22.42 7.38 8.57
CA LEU A 462 23.24 6.66 7.61
C LEU A 462 24.45 6.12 8.35
N ARG A 463 24.71 4.82 8.16
CA ARG A 463 25.82 4.09 8.79
C ARG A 463 26.62 3.37 7.74
N ARG A 464 27.88 3.10 8.05
CA ARG A 464 28.77 2.29 7.22
C ARG A 464 29.29 1.09 8.00
N MET A 465 29.68 0.05 7.29
CA MET A 465 30.42 -1.10 7.83
C MET A 465 31.27 -1.74 6.73
N ARG A 466 32.16 -2.64 7.11
CA ARG A 466 32.85 -3.50 6.16
C ARG A 466 31.89 -4.54 5.55
N PRO A 467 32.24 -5.16 4.39
CA PRO A 467 31.40 -6.17 3.75
C PRO A 467 31.10 -7.41 4.61
N ASP A 468 31.91 -7.67 5.64
CA ASP A 468 31.74 -8.74 6.62
C ASP A 468 30.98 -8.32 7.89
N GLY A 469 30.46 -7.08 7.93
CA GLY A 469 29.77 -6.51 9.08
C GLY A 469 30.67 -5.87 10.12
N SER A 470 31.99 -5.94 9.98
CA SER A 470 32.96 -5.31 10.91
C SER A 470 33.04 -3.78 10.73
N GLU A 471 33.63 -3.10 11.70
CA GLU A 471 33.85 -1.64 11.72
C GLU A 471 32.58 -0.80 11.51
N PRO A 472 31.43 -1.09 12.17
CA PRO A 472 30.25 -0.25 12.01
C PRO A 472 30.48 1.16 12.58
N ALA A 473 30.10 2.18 11.80
CA ALA A 473 30.22 3.59 12.20
C ALA A 473 29.08 4.43 11.64
N ASP A 474 28.67 5.45 12.41
CA ASP A 474 27.70 6.43 11.97
C ASP A 474 28.34 7.44 11.02
N ILE A 475 27.63 7.78 9.95
CA ILE A 475 28.05 8.80 8.97
C ILE A 475 27.34 10.13 9.32
N ILE A 476 26.01 10.12 9.36
CA ILE A 476 25.20 11.31 9.63
C ILE A 476 23.80 10.92 10.13
N ALA A 477 23.25 11.69 11.06
CA ALA A 477 21.87 11.59 11.56
C ALA A 477 21.02 12.74 11.00
N PHE A 478 19.80 12.44 10.53
CA PHE A 478 18.89 13.43 9.92
C PHE A 478 17.44 12.87 9.86
N ASN A 479 16.48 13.71 9.43
CA ASN A 479 15.13 13.25 9.12
C ASN A 479 15.08 12.66 7.72
N GLY A 480 14.75 11.36 7.60
CA GLY A 480 14.78 10.58 6.37
C GLY A 480 13.82 9.38 6.41
N GLY A 481 14.28 8.24 5.89
CA GLY A 481 13.53 6.98 5.84
C GLY A 481 13.25 6.53 4.42
N GLN A 482 12.01 6.15 4.14
CA GLN A 482 11.59 5.79 2.79
C GLN A 482 11.98 6.87 1.77
N GLY A 483 12.67 6.48 0.70
CA GLY A 483 13.16 7.37 -0.34
C GLY A 483 14.54 7.97 -0.08
N THR A 484 15.15 7.70 1.06
CA THR A 484 16.49 8.23 1.38
C THR A 484 17.58 7.57 0.55
N ILE A 485 17.73 6.23 0.64
CA ILE A 485 18.70 5.41 -0.08
C ILE A 485 18.11 4.04 -0.45
N ASN A 486 16.92 3.99 -1.03
CA ASN A 486 16.29 2.70 -1.40
C ASN A 486 17.06 1.93 -2.49
N VAL A 487 17.94 2.61 -3.21
CA VAL A 487 18.76 2.04 -4.28
C VAL A 487 20.22 2.42 -4.07
N ASN A 488 21.14 1.79 -4.79
CA ASN A 488 22.57 2.07 -4.68
C ASN A 488 22.86 3.56 -4.93
N SER A 489 23.42 4.20 -3.93
CA SER A 489 23.63 5.65 -3.89
C SER A 489 25.12 6.04 -3.87
N TRP A 490 26.02 5.11 -4.13
CA TRP A 490 27.45 5.36 -4.17
C TRP A 490 27.91 6.09 -5.43
N SER A 491 28.83 7.04 -5.27
CA SER A 491 29.59 7.58 -6.39
C SER A 491 30.51 6.50 -6.99
N PRO A 492 30.79 6.55 -8.31
CA PRO A 492 31.60 5.53 -8.98
C PRO A 492 33.01 5.37 -8.42
N ASP A 493 33.57 6.42 -7.82
CA ASP A 493 34.88 6.44 -7.15
C ASP A 493 34.86 5.90 -5.72
N SER A 494 33.69 5.45 -5.23
CA SER A 494 33.47 4.96 -3.87
C SER A 494 33.78 5.95 -2.74
N GLN A 495 33.78 7.26 -3.04
CA GLN A 495 34.14 8.27 -2.03
C GLN A 495 32.91 8.94 -1.41
N ARG A 496 31.80 9.02 -2.15
CA ARG A 496 30.61 9.74 -1.72
C ARG A 496 29.36 8.88 -1.79
N ILE A 497 28.36 9.30 -1.01
CA ILE A 497 27.01 8.72 -0.99
C ILE A 497 26.03 9.85 -1.32
N ALA A 498 25.07 9.59 -2.20
CA ALA A 498 23.91 10.44 -2.41
C ALA A 498 22.76 9.98 -1.51
N TYR A 499 22.00 10.92 -0.93
CA TYR A 499 20.87 10.59 -0.05
C TYR A 499 19.83 11.71 -0.09
N VAL A 500 18.61 11.41 0.36
CA VAL A 500 17.56 12.43 0.51
C VAL A 500 17.23 12.63 1.99
N THR A 501 17.22 13.89 2.41
CA THR A 501 16.68 14.32 3.69
C THR A 501 15.39 15.13 3.49
N TYR A 502 14.51 15.10 4.49
CA TYR A 502 13.22 15.76 4.45
C TYR A 502 13.10 16.85 5.50
N GLU A 503 12.57 18.00 5.11
CA GLU A 503 12.20 19.08 6.02
C GLU A 503 10.72 19.42 5.84
N ILE A 504 10.03 19.73 6.91
CA ILE A 504 8.66 20.26 6.83
C ILE A 504 8.78 21.76 6.55
N ALA A 505 8.24 22.23 5.42
CA ALA A 505 8.19 23.66 5.13
C ALA A 505 7.44 24.39 6.23
N ARG A 506 8.09 25.32 6.91
CA ARG A 506 7.42 26.18 7.88
C ARG A 506 6.44 27.05 7.12
N THR A 507 5.15 26.91 7.39
CA THR A 507 4.14 27.89 6.97
C THR A 507 4.56 29.25 7.54
N LYS A 508 4.86 30.20 6.63
CA LYS A 508 5.09 31.61 6.99
C LYS A 508 3.79 32.25 7.40
#